data_ff8f243506e1aa97ef66587da131c29f
#
_entry.id   ff8f243506e1aa97ef66587da131c29f
#
_cell.length_a   1.000
_cell.length_b   1.000
_cell.length_c   1.000
_cell.angle_alpha   90.00
_cell.angle_beta   90.00
_cell.angle_gamma   90.00
#
_symmetry.space_group_name_H-M   'P 1'
#
loop_
_entity.id
_entity.type
_entity.pdbx_description
1 polymer ?
#
loop_
_entity_poly.entity_id
_entity_poly.type
_entity_poly.pdbx_seq_one_letter_code
_entity_poly.pdbx_strand_id
1 'polypeptide(L)'
;MITIIDYGKTNSNEIAESLEKLSVEFVISNKESDILQANKLILPNSTDISSSIKKLHLLNLFSILRIVEKPILGIGTGMHLMTKSFKDINAACLGYFPVECKTEEAQQNIFVHEQSIKIIKGTSLLNNISKEDKFYFEGDCFIPRNECTTSVVSIGSEITSTIEREHLYGIQFRPERSGEPGLQILKNFLEI
;
A
#
# COMPACT_ATOMS: atom_id res chain seq x y z
N MET A 1 15.19 6.49 -9.84
CA MET A 1 15.48 5.76 -8.57
C MET A 1 14.22 5.75 -7.70
N ILE A 2 13.92 4.65 -7.04
CA ILE A 2 12.79 4.48 -6.12
C ILE A 2 13.30 4.43 -4.68
N THR A 3 12.56 5.02 -3.74
CA THR A 3 12.84 4.82 -2.32
C THR A 3 11.74 3.98 -1.68
N ILE A 4 12.12 2.83 -1.13
CA ILE A 4 11.30 2.03 -0.23
C ILE A 4 11.51 2.59 1.17
N ILE A 5 10.44 3.09 1.79
CA ILE A 5 10.54 3.75 3.09
C ILE A 5 10.72 2.73 4.21
N ASP A 6 11.83 2.83 4.94
CA ASP A 6 12.07 1.99 6.12
C ASP A 6 11.52 2.68 7.38
N TYR A 7 10.38 2.21 7.86
CA TYR A 7 9.76 2.68 9.10
C TYR A 7 9.60 1.58 10.16
N GLY A 8 10.50 0.61 10.15
CA GLY A 8 10.58 -0.42 11.19
C GLY A 8 10.43 -1.84 10.68
N LYS A 9 9.55 -2.64 11.29
CA LYS A 9 9.35 -4.04 10.91
C LYS A 9 8.50 -4.14 9.63
N THR A 10 9.09 -3.77 8.51
CA THR A 10 8.48 -3.76 7.19
C THR A 10 8.96 -4.92 6.32
N ASN A 11 8.17 -5.26 5.29
CA ASN A 11 8.53 -6.25 4.28
C ASN A 11 9.35 -5.64 3.12
N SER A 12 10.19 -4.66 3.41
CA SER A 12 10.99 -3.94 2.42
C SER A 12 11.85 -4.84 1.55
N ASN A 13 12.44 -5.90 2.12
CA ASN A 13 13.29 -6.83 1.37
C ASN A 13 12.50 -7.65 0.34
N GLU A 14 11.28 -8.09 0.66
CA GLU A 14 10.43 -8.82 -0.30
C GLU A 14 10.05 -7.93 -1.51
N ILE A 15 9.79 -6.65 -1.27
CA ILE A 15 9.55 -5.66 -2.33
C ILE A 15 10.83 -5.41 -3.12
N ALA A 16 11.98 -5.29 -2.46
CA ALA A 16 13.29 -5.12 -3.09
C ALA A 16 13.58 -6.25 -4.08
N GLU A 17 13.40 -7.50 -3.68
CA GLU A 17 13.54 -8.68 -4.56
C GLU A 17 12.63 -8.60 -5.80
N SER A 18 11.43 -8.06 -5.65
CA SER A 18 10.51 -7.87 -6.77
C SER A 18 10.97 -6.75 -7.72
N LEU A 19 11.54 -5.66 -7.19
CA LEU A 19 12.11 -4.58 -8.00
C LEU A 19 13.40 -5.02 -8.72
N GLU A 20 14.21 -5.88 -8.09
CA GLU A 20 15.37 -6.50 -8.73
C GLU A 20 14.99 -7.33 -9.96
N LYS A 21 13.92 -8.16 -9.85
CA LYS A 21 13.37 -8.91 -10.99
C LYS A 21 12.94 -8.00 -12.14
N LEU A 22 12.47 -6.79 -11.81
CA LEU A 22 12.10 -5.77 -12.79
C LEU A 22 13.30 -4.90 -13.26
N SER A 23 14.52 -5.19 -12.79
CA SER A 23 15.75 -4.45 -13.11
C SER A 23 15.66 -2.95 -12.82
N VAL A 24 15.06 -2.57 -11.68
CA VAL A 24 14.84 -1.19 -11.27
C VAL A 24 15.79 -0.79 -10.15
N GLU A 25 16.39 0.38 -10.26
CA GLU A 25 17.21 0.96 -9.20
C GLU A 25 16.35 1.45 -8.04
N PHE A 26 16.68 1.02 -6.84
CA PHE A 26 16.00 1.43 -5.60
C PHE A 26 16.98 1.59 -4.43
N VAL A 27 16.49 2.21 -3.37
CA VAL A 27 17.14 2.26 -2.05
C VAL A 27 16.09 1.99 -0.97
N ILE A 28 16.46 1.24 0.07
CA ILE A 28 15.68 1.11 1.30
C ILE A 28 16.25 2.15 2.27
N SER A 29 15.45 3.14 2.65
CA SER A 29 15.93 4.24 3.45
C SER A 29 14.85 4.93 4.27
N ASN A 30 15.25 5.54 5.38
CA ASN A 30 14.44 6.46 6.17
C ASN A 30 15.04 7.88 6.20
N LYS A 31 16.04 8.16 5.39
CA LYS A 31 16.67 9.47 5.31
C LYS A 31 15.85 10.42 4.47
N GLU A 32 15.67 11.64 4.95
CA GLU A 32 14.98 12.71 4.23
C GLU A 32 15.57 12.96 2.84
N SER A 33 16.90 12.97 2.72
CA SER A 33 17.59 13.16 1.44
C SER A 33 17.16 12.16 0.38
N ASP A 34 17.06 10.88 0.75
CA ASP A 34 16.73 9.80 -0.18
C ASP A 34 15.25 9.85 -0.58
N ILE A 35 14.37 10.28 0.34
CA ILE A 35 12.95 10.50 0.08
C ILE A 35 12.75 11.67 -0.89
N LEU A 36 13.46 12.78 -0.65
CA LEU A 36 13.33 13.98 -1.48
C LEU A 36 13.94 13.78 -2.88
N GLN A 37 14.99 12.99 -3.03
CA GLN A 37 15.63 12.70 -4.33
C GLN A 37 14.96 11.60 -5.12
N ALA A 38 14.12 10.77 -4.51
CA ALA A 38 13.40 9.71 -5.19
C ALA A 38 12.45 10.25 -6.27
N ASN A 39 12.26 9.49 -7.34
CA ASN A 39 11.21 9.77 -8.33
C ASN A 39 9.86 9.23 -7.87
N LYS A 40 9.88 8.11 -7.14
CA LYS A 40 8.69 7.44 -6.60
C LYS A 40 9.00 6.86 -5.23
N LEU A 41 7.97 6.74 -4.40
CA LEU A 41 8.08 6.20 -3.05
C LEU A 41 7.20 4.95 -2.89
N ILE A 42 7.68 3.99 -2.10
CA ILE A 42 6.90 2.84 -1.67
C ILE A 42 6.82 2.82 -0.16
N LEU A 43 5.62 2.77 0.39
CA LEU A 43 5.33 2.49 1.78
C LEU A 43 5.01 0.98 1.88
N PRO A 44 5.97 0.13 2.29
CA PRO A 44 5.78 -1.31 2.30
C PRO A 44 4.80 -1.77 3.38
N ASN A 45 4.38 -3.03 3.31
CA ASN A 45 3.61 -3.63 4.39
C ASN A 45 4.45 -3.75 5.67
N SER A 46 3.80 -3.68 6.82
CA SER A 46 4.41 -3.91 8.13
C SER A 46 3.51 -4.81 8.99
N THR A 47 4.10 -5.41 10.02
CA THR A 47 3.39 -6.34 10.90
C THR A 47 2.53 -5.66 11.97
N ASP A 48 2.73 -4.35 12.21
CA ASP A 48 2.05 -3.61 13.28
C ASP A 48 1.92 -2.12 12.91
N ILE A 49 0.68 -1.70 12.65
CA ILE A 49 0.36 -0.31 12.28
C ILE A 49 0.67 0.68 13.40
N SER A 50 0.45 0.30 14.67
CA SER A 50 0.71 1.19 15.82
C SER A 50 2.18 1.51 15.96
N SER A 51 3.04 0.49 15.86
CA SER A 51 4.49 0.67 15.85
C SER A 51 4.97 1.46 14.65
N SER A 52 4.36 1.26 13.49
CA SER A 52 4.67 1.97 12.25
C SER A 52 4.37 3.47 12.38
N ILE A 53 3.21 3.84 12.90
CA ILE A 53 2.84 5.25 13.17
C ILE A 53 3.85 5.90 14.13
N LYS A 54 4.15 5.24 15.25
CA LYS A 54 5.14 5.74 16.21
C LYS A 54 6.52 5.93 15.58
N LYS A 55 6.94 4.98 14.74
CA LYS A 55 8.25 5.05 14.07
C LYS A 55 8.31 6.17 13.04
N LEU A 56 7.25 6.38 12.26
CA LEU A 56 7.15 7.51 11.32
C LEU A 56 7.26 8.85 12.05
N HIS A 57 6.63 9.00 13.22
CA HIS A 57 6.79 10.20 14.05
C HIS A 57 8.21 10.35 14.59
N LEU A 58 8.78 9.28 15.16
CA LEU A 58 10.13 9.29 15.73
C LEU A 58 11.20 9.69 14.69
N LEU A 59 11.02 9.24 13.44
CA LEU A 59 11.92 9.55 12.32
C LEU A 59 11.57 10.88 11.62
N ASN A 60 10.58 11.63 12.11
CA ASN A 60 10.05 12.86 11.49
C ASN A 60 9.56 12.68 10.04
N LEU A 61 9.23 11.46 9.63
CA LEU A 61 8.82 11.15 8.26
C LEU A 61 7.38 11.60 7.95
N PHE A 62 6.54 11.78 8.96
CA PHE A 62 5.18 12.29 8.78
C PHE A 62 5.13 13.64 8.07
N SER A 63 5.98 14.57 8.50
CA SER A 63 6.03 15.93 7.92
C SER A 63 6.50 15.89 6.48
N ILE A 64 7.55 15.10 6.21
CA ILE A 64 8.15 15.01 4.88
C ILE A 64 7.20 14.34 3.91
N LEU A 65 6.61 13.21 4.28
CA LEU A 65 5.68 12.47 3.42
C LEU A 65 4.47 13.32 3.04
N ARG A 66 3.99 14.20 3.93
CA ARG A 66 2.83 15.06 3.63
C ARG A 66 3.08 16.18 2.63
N ILE A 67 4.33 16.52 2.37
CA ILE A 67 4.68 17.63 1.48
C ILE A 67 5.26 17.19 0.14
N VAL A 68 5.60 15.89 -0.03
CA VAL A 68 6.14 15.41 -1.30
C VAL A 68 5.01 15.21 -2.32
N GLU A 69 5.21 15.73 -3.54
CA GLU A 69 4.28 15.67 -4.66
C GLU A 69 4.78 14.71 -5.74
N LYS A 70 5.03 13.47 -5.36
CA LYS A 70 5.49 12.41 -6.27
C LYS A 70 4.68 11.14 -6.08
N PRO A 71 4.68 10.21 -7.05
CA PRO A 71 3.93 8.98 -6.93
C PRO A 71 4.33 8.19 -5.68
N ILE A 72 3.33 7.84 -4.86
CA ILE A 72 3.48 7.05 -3.64
C ILE A 72 2.59 5.81 -3.74
N LEU A 73 3.17 4.62 -3.58
CA LEU A 73 2.45 3.36 -3.49
C LEU A 73 2.48 2.86 -2.04
N GLY A 74 1.32 2.77 -1.41
CA GLY A 74 1.15 2.09 -0.12
C GLY A 74 0.72 0.63 -0.33
N ILE A 75 1.41 -0.30 0.32
CA ILE A 75 1.15 -1.75 0.22
C ILE A 75 0.69 -2.26 1.58
N GLY A 76 -0.48 -2.92 1.64
CA GLY A 76 -1.03 -3.45 2.88
C GLY A 76 -1.12 -2.38 3.98
N THR A 77 -0.40 -2.55 5.08
CA THR A 77 -0.31 -1.54 6.15
C THR A 77 0.17 -0.18 5.63
N GLY A 78 1.04 -0.14 4.62
CA GLY A 78 1.45 1.10 3.95
C GLY A 78 0.27 1.86 3.35
N MET A 79 -0.72 1.16 2.75
CA MET A 79 -1.97 1.77 2.28
C MET A 79 -2.81 2.28 3.47
N HIS A 80 -2.87 1.54 4.58
CA HIS A 80 -3.60 1.96 5.77
C HIS A 80 -3.00 3.23 6.39
N LEU A 81 -1.68 3.37 6.40
CA LEU A 81 -0.99 4.61 6.84
C LEU A 81 -1.33 5.83 5.97
N MET A 82 -1.78 5.64 4.73
CA MET A 82 -2.19 6.71 3.83
C MET A 82 -3.60 7.24 4.10
N THR A 83 -4.41 6.58 4.94
CA THR A 83 -5.76 7.02 5.31
C THR A 83 -5.74 8.23 6.25
N LYS A 84 -6.92 8.78 6.56
CA LYS A 84 -7.09 9.86 7.53
C LYS A 84 -6.71 9.40 8.93
N SER A 85 -7.19 8.23 9.34
CA SER A 85 -6.99 7.68 10.67
C SER A 85 -7.18 6.17 10.70
N PHE A 86 -6.61 5.54 11.71
CA PHE A 86 -6.91 4.17 12.09
C PHE A 86 -7.87 4.19 13.28
N LYS A 87 -9.10 3.73 13.05
CA LYS A 87 -10.23 3.93 13.96
C LYS A 87 -10.02 3.28 15.33
N ASP A 88 -9.57 2.02 15.33
CA ASP A 88 -9.56 1.19 16.55
C ASP A 88 -8.58 1.67 17.62
N ILE A 89 -7.53 2.39 17.23
CA ILE A 89 -6.56 2.98 18.16
C ILE A 89 -6.65 4.51 18.19
N ASN A 90 -7.64 5.10 17.51
CA ASN A 90 -7.85 6.55 17.40
C ASN A 90 -6.56 7.30 17.01
N ALA A 91 -5.79 6.73 16.09
CA ALA A 91 -4.51 7.29 15.64
C ALA A 91 -4.66 8.01 14.30
N ALA A 92 -4.14 9.23 14.21
CA ALA A 92 -4.04 9.96 12.96
C ALA A 92 -2.98 9.30 12.05
N CYS A 93 -3.33 9.13 10.78
CA CYS A 93 -2.44 8.65 9.72
C CYS A 93 -2.00 9.80 8.79
N LEU A 94 -1.45 9.51 7.62
CA LEU A 94 -0.92 10.54 6.71
C LEU A 94 -2.01 11.48 6.16
N GLY A 95 -3.26 11.01 6.09
CA GLY A 95 -4.40 11.83 5.66
C GLY A 95 -4.50 12.05 4.16
N TYR A 96 -3.86 11.21 3.36
CA TYR A 96 -3.91 11.28 1.91
C TYR A 96 -5.29 10.91 1.34
N PHE A 97 -5.90 9.86 1.91
CA PHE A 97 -7.26 9.45 1.57
C PHE A 97 -8.22 9.89 2.68
N PRO A 98 -9.37 10.52 2.35
CA PRO A 98 -10.34 11.02 3.32
C PRO A 98 -11.23 9.90 3.90
N VAL A 99 -10.63 8.78 4.24
CA VAL A 99 -11.29 7.57 4.74
C VAL A 99 -10.54 7.03 5.95
N GLU A 100 -11.24 6.30 6.80
CA GLU A 100 -10.66 5.63 7.96
C GLU A 100 -10.38 4.16 7.66
N CYS A 101 -9.24 3.67 8.11
CA CYS A 101 -8.95 2.25 8.19
C CYS A 101 -9.49 1.68 9.51
N LYS A 102 -9.93 0.43 9.52
CA LYS A 102 -10.44 -0.27 10.71
C LYS A 102 -10.13 -1.76 10.65
N THR A 103 -10.16 -2.43 11.80
CA THR A 103 -10.17 -3.89 11.90
C THR A 103 -11.61 -4.42 11.85
N GLU A 104 -11.80 -5.65 11.45
CA GLU A 104 -13.09 -6.34 11.54
C GLU A 104 -13.12 -7.20 12.80
N GLU A 105 -13.96 -6.83 13.78
CA GLU A 105 -14.06 -7.49 15.07
C GLU A 105 -14.61 -8.93 14.97
N ALA A 106 -15.32 -9.26 13.89
CA ALA A 106 -16.03 -10.53 13.73
C ALA A 106 -15.22 -11.67 13.14
N GLN A 107 -14.03 -11.43 12.59
CA GLN A 107 -13.26 -12.44 11.88
C GLN A 107 -11.77 -12.37 12.22
N GLN A 108 -11.37 -13.10 13.24
CA GLN A 108 -9.95 -13.42 13.46
C GLN A 108 -9.43 -14.19 12.24
N ASN A 109 -8.43 -13.65 11.53
CA ASN A 109 -7.76 -14.19 10.33
C ASN A 109 -8.48 -13.99 8.99
N ILE A 110 -8.92 -12.77 8.66
CA ILE A 110 -9.71 -12.51 7.46
C ILE A 110 -8.93 -12.67 6.16
N PHE A 111 -7.67 -12.39 6.14
CA PHE A 111 -6.91 -12.27 4.91
C PHE A 111 -5.67 -13.17 4.89
N VAL A 112 -5.85 -14.46 4.67
CA VAL A 112 -4.76 -15.36 4.28
C VAL A 112 -5.24 -16.19 3.10
N HIS A 113 -5.48 -15.57 1.94
CA HIS A 113 -5.91 -16.30 0.74
C HIS A 113 -5.57 -15.53 -0.53
N GLU A 114 -5.37 -16.26 -1.61
CA GLU A 114 -5.39 -15.72 -2.95
C GLU A 114 -6.83 -15.44 -3.38
N GLN A 115 -7.10 -14.19 -3.74
CA GLN A 115 -8.41 -13.72 -4.17
C GLN A 115 -8.32 -12.92 -5.46
N SER A 116 -9.32 -13.07 -6.32
CA SER A 116 -9.48 -12.17 -7.46
C SER A 116 -10.09 -10.86 -7.02
N ILE A 117 -9.73 -9.78 -7.71
CA ILE A 117 -10.27 -8.45 -7.47
C ILE A 117 -11.31 -8.10 -8.55
N LYS A 118 -12.30 -7.30 -8.15
CA LYS A 118 -13.28 -6.72 -9.08
C LYS A 118 -12.91 -5.28 -9.34
N ILE A 119 -12.48 -4.98 -10.56
CA ILE A 119 -12.15 -3.63 -10.99
C ILE A 119 -13.46 -2.83 -11.12
N ILE A 120 -13.53 -1.68 -10.45
CA ILE A 120 -14.65 -0.74 -10.48
C ILE A 120 -14.35 0.40 -11.45
N LYS A 121 -13.09 0.87 -11.44
CA LYS A 121 -12.59 1.94 -12.28
C LYS A 121 -11.26 1.53 -12.89
N GLY A 122 -11.19 1.51 -14.21
CA GLY A 122 -9.93 1.26 -14.92
C GLY A 122 -8.94 2.41 -14.68
N THR A 123 -7.71 2.07 -14.33
CA THR A 123 -6.63 3.02 -14.05
C THR A 123 -5.31 2.49 -14.58
N SER A 124 -4.29 3.33 -14.67
CA SER A 124 -2.96 2.91 -15.12
C SER A 124 -2.37 1.83 -14.22
N LEU A 125 -2.61 1.89 -12.89
CA LEU A 125 -2.12 0.87 -11.96
C LEU A 125 -2.72 -0.52 -12.24
N LEU A 126 -3.94 -0.59 -12.78
CA LEU A 126 -4.67 -1.84 -13.06
C LEU A 126 -4.57 -2.27 -14.53
N ASN A 127 -3.71 -1.65 -15.35
CA ASN A 127 -3.50 -2.05 -16.74
C ASN A 127 -3.02 -3.52 -16.82
N ASN A 128 -3.59 -4.25 -17.77
CA ASN A 128 -3.27 -5.68 -18.00
C ASN A 128 -3.59 -6.61 -16.82
N ILE A 129 -4.45 -6.18 -15.90
CA ILE A 129 -4.99 -7.03 -14.83
C ILE A 129 -6.33 -7.57 -15.27
N SER A 130 -6.48 -8.88 -15.21
CA SER A 130 -7.69 -9.62 -15.59
C SER A 130 -8.51 -10.05 -14.37
N LYS A 131 -9.76 -10.45 -14.59
CA LYS A 131 -10.65 -10.98 -13.53
C LYS A 131 -10.24 -12.37 -13.02
N GLU A 132 -9.39 -13.08 -13.78
CA GLU A 132 -8.84 -14.40 -13.43
C GLU A 132 -7.60 -14.28 -12.53
N ASP A 133 -6.94 -13.11 -12.54
CA ASP A 133 -5.75 -12.86 -11.73
C ASP A 133 -6.08 -12.92 -10.25
N LYS A 134 -5.17 -13.57 -9.51
CA LYS A 134 -5.29 -13.72 -8.07
C LYS A 134 -4.18 -12.95 -7.36
N PHE A 135 -4.53 -12.36 -6.25
CA PHE A 135 -3.64 -11.59 -5.41
C PHE A 135 -3.64 -12.13 -3.99
N TYR A 136 -2.49 -12.12 -3.36
CA TYR A 136 -2.30 -12.59 -1.99
C TYR A 136 -2.69 -11.49 -0.99
N PHE A 137 -3.71 -11.75 -0.20
CA PHE A 137 -4.17 -10.88 0.89
C PHE A 137 -3.74 -11.42 2.23
N GLU A 138 -3.30 -10.54 3.13
CA GLU A 138 -2.88 -10.88 4.48
C GLU A 138 -3.18 -9.71 5.43
N GLY A 139 -3.77 -9.98 6.59
CA GLY A 139 -4.05 -8.99 7.63
C GLY A 139 -5.48 -9.01 8.14
N ASP A 140 -5.76 -8.14 9.09
CA ASP A 140 -7.05 -7.97 9.76
C ASP A 140 -7.63 -6.57 9.56
N CYS A 141 -6.87 -5.66 8.98
CA CYS A 141 -7.27 -4.27 8.73
C CYS A 141 -7.73 -4.07 7.30
N PHE A 142 -8.71 -3.21 7.11
CA PHE A 142 -9.24 -2.90 5.79
C PHE A 142 -9.73 -1.45 5.67
N ILE A 143 -9.87 -0.99 4.44
CA ILE A 143 -10.50 0.26 4.08
C ILE A 143 -11.88 -0.06 3.48
N PRO A 144 -12.98 0.48 4.02
CA PRO A 144 -14.29 0.37 3.40
C PRO A 144 -14.28 0.96 1.99
N ARG A 145 -15.15 0.43 1.11
CA ARG A 145 -15.36 1.03 -0.20
C ARG A 145 -15.74 2.51 -0.08
N ASN A 146 -15.09 3.36 -0.89
CA ASN A 146 -15.25 4.82 -0.87
C ASN A 146 -15.04 5.40 -2.28
N GLU A 147 -15.09 6.71 -2.42
CA GLU A 147 -14.97 7.41 -3.70
C GLU A 147 -13.63 7.25 -4.42
N CYS A 148 -12.55 7.00 -3.68
CA CYS A 148 -11.21 6.77 -4.22
C CYS A 148 -10.95 5.30 -4.57
N THR A 149 -11.87 4.37 -4.26
CA THR A 149 -11.73 2.93 -4.52
C THR A 149 -11.74 2.65 -6.03
N THR A 150 -10.73 1.95 -6.53
CA THR A 150 -10.60 1.57 -7.94
C THR A 150 -10.86 0.08 -8.18
N SER A 151 -10.60 -0.77 -7.17
CA SER A 151 -11.05 -2.16 -7.16
C SER A 151 -11.47 -2.61 -5.76
N VAL A 152 -12.27 -3.68 -5.70
CA VAL A 152 -12.71 -4.30 -4.46
C VAL A 152 -12.38 -5.79 -4.45
N VAL A 153 -12.34 -6.37 -3.26
CA VAL A 153 -12.32 -7.80 -3.02
C VAL A 153 -13.51 -8.14 -2.13
N SER A 154 -14.14 -9.31 -2.36
CA SER A 154 -15.28 -9.78 -1.57
C SER A 154 -14.81 -10.78 -0.53
N ILE A 155 -14.76 -10.34 0.72
CA ILE A 155 -14.39 -11.17 1.88
C ILE A 155 -15.46 -10.89 2.94
N GLY A 156 -16.56 -11.65 2.89
CA GLY A 156 -17.75 -11.36 3.69
C GLY A 156 -18.49 -10.10 3.23
N SER A 157 -17.80 -8.98 3.14
CA SER A 157 -18.27 -7.72 2.56
C SER A 157 -17.35 -7.26 1.41
N GLU A 158 -17.80 -6.31 0.57
CA GLU A 158 -16.92 -5.64 -0.40
C GLU A 158 -16.02 -4.64 0.34
N ILE A 159 -14.71 -4.87 0.29
CA ILE A 159 -13.70 -3.96 0.82
C ILE A 159 -12.80 -3.43 -0.28
N THR A 160 -12.16 -2.29 -0.04
CA THR A 160 -11.22 -1.70 -0.99
C THR A 160 -9.99 -2.59 -1.17
N SER A 161 -9.74 -3.03 -2.40
CA SER A 161 -8.54 -3.75 -2.79
C SER A 161 -7.45 -2.81 -3.33
N THR A 162 -7.87 -1.83 -4.16
CA THR A 162 -6.99 -0.75 -4.62
C THR A 162 -7.69 0.60 -4.47
N ILE A 163 -6.90 1.64 -4.18
CA ILE A 163 -7.38 3.01 -3.96
C ILE A 163 -6.42 3.99 -4.65
N GLU A 164 -6.96 5.02 -5.31
CA GLU A 164 -6.17 5.99 -6.04
C GLU A 164 -6.73 7.41 -5.90
N ARG A 165 -5.84 8.37 -5.75
CA ARG A 165 -6.14 9.79 -5.77
C ARG A 165 -4.92 10.57 -6.22
N GLU A 166 -5.01 11.29 -7.35
CA GLU A 166 -3.90 12.07 -7.89
C GLU A 166 -2.63 11.21 -8.11
N HIS A 167 -1.55 11.47 -7.39
CA HIS A 167 -0.28 10.74 -7.42
C HIS A 167 -0.17 9.69 -6.30
N LEU A 168 -1.26 9.38 -5.62
CA LEU A 168 -1.31 8.49 -4.46
C LEU A 168 -2.02 7.19 -4.83
N TYR A 169 -1.38 6.07 -4.56
CA TYR A 169 -1.81 4.72 -4.90
C TYR A 169 -1.75 3.84 -3.67
N GLY A 170 -2.76 3.03 -3.45
CA GLY A 170 -2.79 2.06 -2.36
C GLY A 170 -3.29 0.71 -2.83
N ILE A 171 -2.69 -0.36 -2.34
CA ILE A 171 -3.10 -1.74 -2.60
C ILE A 171 -3.16 -2.51 -1.28
N GLN A 172 -4.26 -3.26 -1.08
CA GLN A 172 -4.47 -4.06 0.12
C GLN A 172 -3.65 -5.35 0.10
N PHE A 173 -3.49 -5.94 -1.07
CA PHE A 173 -2.75 -7.19 -1.27
C PHE A 173 -1.24 -6.99 -1.30
N ARG A 174 -0.52 -8.09 -1.21
CA ARG A 174 0.93 -8.20 -1.23
C ARG A 174 1.40 -8.51 -2.66
N PRO A 175 1.83 -7.51 -3.48
CA PRO A 175 2.25 -7.77 -4.86
C PRO A 175 3.46 -8.70 -4.93
N GLU A 176 4.39 -8.62 -3.98
CA GLU A 176 5.57 -9.47 -3.88
C GLU A 176 5.26 -10.95 -3.61
N ARG A 177 4.02 -11.26 -3.19
CA ARG A 177 3.52 -12.61 -2.96
C ARG A 177 2.43 -13.04 -3.94
N SER A 178 2.14 -12.21 -4.94
CA SER A 178 1.04 -12.43 -5.90
C SER A 178 1.52 -12.91 -7.28
N GLY A 179 2.74 -13.40 -7.39
CA GLY A 179 3.30 -13.92 -8.65
C GLY A 179 3.29 -12.89 -9.79
N GLU A 180 3.00 -13.34 -11.01
CA GLU A 180 3.00 -12.48 -12.21
C GLU A 180 2.01 -11.29 -12.10
N PRO A 181 0.75 -11.46 -11.64
CA PRO A 181 -0.15 -10.32 -11.45
C PRO A 181 0.41 -9.27 -10.49
N GLY A 182 1.08 -9.70 -9.43
CA GLY A 182 1.74 -8.78 -8.49
C GLY A 182 2.89 -8.01 -9.11
N LEU A 183 3.74 -8.69 -9.90
CA LEU A 183 4.80 -8.04 -10.66
C LEU A 183 4.23 -7.05 -11.69
N GLN A 184 3.11 -7.39 -12.34
CA GLN A 184 2.43 -6.47 -13.26
C GLN A 184 1.96 -5.19 -12.57
N ILE A 185 1.40 -5.26 -11.35
CA ILE A 185 1.04 -4.08 -10.55
C ILE A 185 2.26 -3.20 -10.25
N LEU A 186 3.36 -3.82 -9.82
CA LEU A 186 4.60 -3.06 -9.57
C LEU A 186 5.12 -2.41 -10.86
N LYS A 187 5.13 -3.14 -11.98
CA LYS A 187 5.50 -2.61 -13.29
C LYS A 187 4.62 -1.42 -13.70
N ASN A 188 3.31 -1.54 -13.55
CA ASN A 188 2.37 -0.45 -13.83
C ASN A 188 2.68 0.80 -12.99
N PHE A 189 2.94 0.62 -11.70
CA PHE A 189 3.35 1.74 -10.84
C PHE A 189 4.67 2.38 -11.28
N LEU A 190 5.61 1.59 -11.80
CA LEU A 190 6.87 2.10 -12.33
C LEU A 190 6.70 2.97 -13.59
N GLU A 191 5.68 2.68 -14.40
CA GLU A 191 5.38 3.36 -15.65
C GLU A 191 4.52 4.63 -15.46
N ILE A 192 3.87 4.82 -14.29
CA ILE A 192 3.15 6.03 -13.92
C ILE A 192 4.12 7.18 -13.67
#